data_ae7df9d3c9c4ae74abd3ee235a226ee6
#
_entry.id   ae7df9d3c9c4ae74abd3ee235a226ee6
#
_cell.length_a   1.000
_cell.length_b   1.000
_cell.length_c   1.000
_cell.angle_alpha   90.00
_cell.angle_beta   90.00
_cell.angle_gamma   90.00
#
_symmetry.space_group_name_H-M   'P 1'
#
loop_
_entity.id
_entity.type
_entity.pdbx_description
1 polymer ?
#
loop_
_entity_poly.entity_id
_entity_poly.type
_entity_poly.pdbx_seq_one_letter_code
_entity_poly.pdbx_strand_id
1 'polypeptide(L)'
;MANIMPGVSGGTLAVIMGVYDKLTEAIGNFLTVPFKKKIEYGKFLLQICSGMLVGIILFAKIIEFSFTNYPRSTAAFFSILILPSIPFIVKGENKKDRGNITSFIIGAAITLIFVFLDYRFGSDADPKTLVQVITVSYCIKLFFCGALAAGAMIIPGISGSLLLLMLGEYYNILGFVSKFFDGAVHIASYSSVTEIIQNLYIIPLTVFSLGVIIGLVVIAKLINMLLSSKHRSAALFFIAGIIVVSVLQIWVNLYK
;
A
#
# COMPACT_ATOMS: atom_id res chain seq x y z
N MET A 1 -7.62 -6.19 -4.86
CA MET A 1 -7.00 -7.03 -5.87
C MET A 1 -5.51 -6.79 -5.98
N ALA A 2 -5.08 -5.60 -6.42
CA ALA A 2 -3.66 -5.29 -6.55
C ALA A 2 -2.82 -5.55 -5.28
N ASN A 3 -3.41 -5.44 -4.09
CA ASN A 3 -2.73 -5.69 -2.82
C ASN A 3 -2.62 -7.18 -2.43
N ILE A 4 -3.27 -8.06 -3.17
CA ILE A 4 -3.16 -9.54 -3.00
C ILE A 4 -2.01 -10.07 -3.85
N MET A 5 -1.57 -9.28 -4.83
CA MET A 5 -0.51 -9.68 -5.76
C MET A 5 0.79 -8.96 -5.45
N PRO A 6 1.87 -9.70 -5.21
CA PRO A 6 3.20 -9.11 -5.14
C PRO A 6 3.52 -8.39 -6.47
N GLY A 7 3.95 -7.13 -6.38
CA GLY A 7 4.35 -6.33 -7.56
C GLY A 7 3.24 -5.51 -8.23
N VAL A 8 1.95 -5.72 -7.90
CA VAL A 8 0.86 -4.84 -8.38
C VAL A 8 0.23 -4.13 -7.20
N SER A 9 0.54 -2.86 -7.01
CA SER A 9 -0.07 -2.05 -5.94
C SER A 9 -1.36 -1.38 -6.40
N GLY A 10 -2.28 -1.08 -5.47
CA GLY A 10 -3.48 -0.29 -5.74
C GLY A 10 -3.14 1.08 -6.32
N GLY A 11 -2.02 1.67 -5.89
CA GLY A 11 -1.47 2.90 -6.45
C GLY A 11 -1.13 2.79 -7.94
N THR A 12 -0.53 1.68 -8.36
CA THR A 12 -0.24 1.42 -9.79
C THR A 12 -1.51 1.40 -10.63
N LEU A 13 -2.56 0.69 -10.16
CA LEU A 13 -3.84 0.68 -10.87
C LEU A 13 -4.50 2.06 -10.88
N ALA A 14 -4.43 2.82 -9.80
CA ALA A 14 -4.97 4.18 -9.76
C ALA A 14 -4.29 5.10 -10.79
N VAL A 15 -2.98 4.96 -11.00
CA VAL A 15 -2.23 5.70 -12.02
C VAL A 15 -2.68 5.27 -13.43
N ILE A 16 -2.77 3.97 -13.68
CA ILE A 16 -3.21 3.42 -14.98
C ILE A 16 -4.62 3.89 -15.33
N MET A 17 -5.53 3.93 -14.35
CA MET A 17 -6.91 4.37 -14.53
C MET A 17 -7.06 5.90 -14.55
N GLY A 18 -5.98 6.67 -14.39
CA GLY A 18 -6.00 8.14 -14.39
C GLY A 18 -6.72 8.77 -13.19
N VAL A 19 -6.94 8.02 -12.11
CA VAL A 19 -7.62 8.51 -10.89
C VAL A 19 -6.64 8.87 -9.76
N TYR A 20 -5.35 8.66 -9.97
CA TYR A 20 -4.31 8.81 -8.95
C TYR A 20 -4.17 10.24 -8.43
N ASP A 21 -4.17 11.24 -9.33
CA ASP A 21 -4.08 12.66 -8.97
C ASP A 21 -5.26 13.05 -8.05
N LYS A 22 -6.50 12.66 -8.43
CA LYS A 22 -7.68 12.93 -7.63
C LYS A 22 -7.68 12.15 -6.30
N LEU A 23 -7.14 10.93 -6.29
CA LEU A 23 -7.03 10.11 -5.09
C LEU A 23 -6.08 10.75 -4.08
N THR A 24 -4.88 11.14 -4.52
CA THR A 24 -3.88 11.79 -3.66
C THR A 24 -4.32 13.18 -3.21
N GLU A 25 -5.02 13.92 -4.05
CA GLU A 25 -5.66 15.20 -3.69
C GLU A 25 -6.73 15.00 -2.62
N ALA A 26 -7.65 14.06 -2.83
CA ALA A 26 -8.77 13.81 -1.92
C ALA A 26 -8.29 13.34 -0.54
N ILE A 27 -7.31 12.44 -0.47
CA ILE A 27 -6.75 11.96 0.79
C ILE A 27 -5.93 13.06 1.46
N GLY A 28 -4.98 13.66 0.74
CA GLY A 28 -4.01 14.60 1.30
C GLY A 28 -4.61 15.90 1.80
N ASN A 29 -5.70 16.37 1.16
CA ASN A 29 -6.35 17.64 1.50
C ASN A 29 -7.67 17.46 2.26
N PHE A 30 -8.10 16.24 2.57
CA PHE A 30 -9.39 15.97 3.20
C PHE A 30 -9.65 16.79 4.45
N LEU A 31 -8.63 16.98 5.29
CA LEU A 31 -8.76 17.71 6.56
C LEU A 31 -8.76 19.23 6.36
N THR A 32 -8.15 19.74 5.30
CA THR A 32 -7.87 21.19 5.11
C THR A 32 -8.89 21.90 4.23
N VAL A 33 -9.70 21.17 3.45
CA VAL A 33 -10.68 21.78 2.54
C VAL A 33 -11.98 22.15 3.26
N PRO A 34 -12.77 23.12 2.69
CA PRO A 34 -14.11 23.46 3.20
C PRO A 34 -15.06 22.25 3.22
N PHE A 35 -16.07 22.30 4.10
CA PHE A 35 -17.00 21.18 4.34
C PHE A 35 -17.69 20.65 3.06
N LYS A 36 -18.08 21.54 2.15
CA LYS A 36 -18.67 21.17 0.86
C LYS A 36 -17.73 20.27 0.04
N LYS A 37 -16.43 20.60 0.02
CA LYS A 37 -15.41 19.84 -0.70
C LYS A 37 -15.05 18.53 0.03
N LYS A 38 -15.16 18.50 1.36
CA LYS A 38 -15.03 17.25 2.15
C LYS A 38 -16.10 16.21 1.78
N ILE A 39 -17.34 16.66 1.54
CA ILE A 39 -18.42 15.76 1.10
C ILE A 39 -18.10 15.19 -0.29
N GLU A 40 -17.60 16.02 -1.21
CA GLU A 40 -17.21 15.55 -2.56
C GLU A 40 -16.08 14.52 -2.48
N TYR A 41 -15.02 14.81 -1.73
CA TYR A 41 -13.91 13.87 -1.52
C TYR A 41 -14.38 12.61 -0.81
N GLY A 42 -15.22 12.73 0.21
CA GLY A 42 -15.78 11.59 0.92
C GLY A 42 -16.59 10.67 0.01
N LYS A 43 -17.44 11.22 -0.86
CA LYS A 43 -18.18 10.45 -1.87
C LYS A 43 -17.24 9.72 -2.83
N PHE A 44 -16.22 10.42 -3.33
CA PHE A 44 -15.23 9.84 -4.23
C PHE A 44 -14.44 8.70 -3.55
N LEU A 45 -13.94 8.93 -2.32
CA LEU A 45 -13.23 7.90 -1.56
C LEU A 45 -14.13 6.71 -1.23
N LEU A 46 -15.40 6.95 -0.89
CA LEU A 46 -16.36 5.88 -0.64
C LEU A 46 -16.60 5.04 -1.91
N GLN A 47 -16.72 5.68 -3.09
CA GLN A 47 -16.84 4.96 -4.36
C GLN A 47 -15.61 4.09 -4.65
N ILE A 48 -14.40 4.62 -4.42
CA ILE A 48 -13.16 3.85 -4.58
C ILE A 48 -13.12 2.67 -3.59
N CYS A 49 -13.39 2.91 -2.30
CA CYS A 49 -13.38 1.86 -1.28
C CYS A 49 -14.45 0.79 -1.54
N SER A 50 -15.67 1.17 -1.91
CA SER A 50 -16.73 0.20 -2.23
C SER A 50 -16.39 -0.62 -3.48
N GLY A 51 -15.84 0.02 -4.53
CA GLY A 51 -15.36 -0.68 -5.71
C GLY A 51 -14.20 -1.64 -5.40
N MET A 52 -13.28 -1.25 -4.50
CA MET A 52 -12.20 -2.13 -4.02
C MET A 52 -12.75 -3.35 -3.27
N LEU A 53 -13.70 -3.16 -2.35
CA LEU A 53 -14.33 -4.26 -1.60
C LEU A 53 -15.05 -5.25 -2.52
N VAL A 54 -15.90 -4.74 -3.41
CA VAL A 54 -16.58 -5.57 -4.42
C VAL A 54 -15.57 -6.30 -5.30
N GLY A 55 -14.53 -5.58 -5.76
CA GLY A 55 -13.46 -6.16 -6.55
C GLY A 55 -12.72 -7.28 -5.82
N ILE A 56 -12.39 -7.12 -4.53
CA ILE A 56 -11.73 -8.16 -3.72
C ILE A 56 -12.64 -9.39 -3.60
N ILE A 57 -13.90 -9.19 -3.24
CA ILE A 57 -14.87 -10.29 -3.04
C ILE A 57 -15.04 -11.10 -4.33
N LEU A 58 -15.23 -10.44 -5.47
CA LEU A 58 -15.50 -11.12 -6.74
C LEU A 58 -14.28 -11.80 -7.35
N PHE A 59 -13.10 -11.19 -7.21
CA PHE A 59 -11.94 -11.60 -8.01
C PHE A 59 -10.79 -12.22 -7.21
N ALA A 60 -10.79 -12.15 -5.85
CA ALA A 60 -9.70 -12.71 -5.07
C ALA A 60 -9.46 -14.19 -5.40
N LYS A 61 -10.52 -15.01 -5.38
CA LYS A 61 -10.45 -16.43 -5.71
C LYS A 61 -10.04 -16.69 -7.16
N ILE A 62 -10.51 -15.87 -8.11
CA ILE A 62 -10.15 -16.00 -9.52
C ILE A 62 -8.66 -15.74 -9.73
N ILE A 63 -8.12 -14.71 -9.07
CA ILE A 63 -6.70 -14.36 -9.16
C ILE A 63 -5.84 -15.41 -8.47
N GLU A 64 -6.24 -15.87 -7.28
CA GLU A 64 -5.57 -16.96 -6.57
C GLU A 64 -5.52 -18.22 -7.43
N PHE A 65 -6.64 -18.66 -7.98
CA PHE A 65 -6.73 -19.78 -8.92
C PHE A 65 -5.82 -19.58 -10.14
N SER A 66 -5.82 -18.38 -10.73
CA SER A 66 -5.03 -18.06 -11.92
C SER A 66 -3.52 -18.13 -11.62
N PHE A 67 -3.07 -17.60 -10.48
CA PHE A 67 -1.65 -17.68 -10.09
C PHE A 67 -1.23 -19.10 -9.69
N THR A 68 -2.12 -19.87 -9.07
CA THR A 68 -1.81 -21.25 -8.68
C THR A 68 -1.70 -22.16 -9.90
N ASN A 69 -2.63 -22.06 -10.86
CA ASN A 69 -2.68 -23.00 -11.99
C ASN A 69 -1.97 -22.48 -13.26
N TYR A 70 -1.91 -21.17 -13.46
CA TYR A 70 -1.35 -20.53 -14.65
C TYR A 70 -0.42 -19.35 -14.31
N PRO A 71 0.61 -19.55 -13.45
CA PRO A 71 1.40 -18.44 -12.89
C PRO A 71 2.07 -17.59 -13.98
N ARG A 72 2.70 -18.23 -14.98
CA ARG A 72 3.39 -17.50 -16.06
C ARG A 72 2.44 -16.71 -16.95
N SER A 73 1.31 -17.32 -17.35
CA SER A 73 0.30 -16.64 -18.19
C SER A 73 -0.34 -15.48 -17.44
N THR A 74 -0.59 -15.64 -16.14
CA THR A 74 -1.14 -14.60 -15.28
C THR A 74 -0.15 -13.43 -15.12
N ALA A 75 1.13 -13.71 -14.88
CA ALA A 75 2.17 -12.70 -14.83
C ALA A 75 2.33 -11.95 -16.15
N ALA A 76 2.31 -12.68 -17.28
CA ALA A 76 2.36 -12.09 -18.61
C ALA A 76 1.15 -11.18 -18.88
N PHE A 77 -0.07 -11.63 -18.52
CA PHE A 77 -1.29 -10.82 -18.63
C PHE A 77 -1.16 -9.48 -17.88
N PHE A 78 -0.73 -9.51 -16.61
CA PHE A 78 -0.57 -8.28 -15.84
C PHE A 78 0.59 -7.41 -16.37
N SER A 79 1.67 -8.01 -16.84
CA SER A 79 2.77 -7.26 -17.47
C SER A 79 2.30 -6.51 -18.72
N ILE A 80 1.51 -7.17 -19.57
CA ILE A 80 0.93 -6.59 -20.79
C ILE A 80 -0.09 -5.50 -20.44
N LEU A 81 -0.80 -5.62 -19.33
CA LEU A 81 -1.74 -4.60 -18.87
C LEU A 81 -1.03 -3.36 -18.34
N ILE A 82 0.08 -3.54 -17.61
CA ILE A 82 0.79 -2.46 -16.90
C ILE A 82 1.75 -1.71 -17.82
N LEU A 83 2.60 -2.40 -18.58
CA LEU A 83 3.67 -1.77 -19.35
C LEU A 83 3.17 -0.74 -20.39
N PRO A 84 2.09 -0.97 -21.16
CA PRO A 84 1.58 0.01 -22.10
C PRO A 84 1.03 1.28 -21.46
N SER A 85 0.73 1.29 -20.15
CA SER A 85 0.26 2.49 -19.45
C SER A 85 1.37 3.53 -19.25
N ILE A 86 2.64 3.13 -19.24
CA ILE A 86 3.77 4.02 -18.96
C ILE A 86 3.87 5.19 -19.94
N PRO A 87 3.80 4.98 -21.29
CA PRO A 87 3.76 6.08 -22.24
C PRO A 87 2.62 7.08 -22.00
N PHE A 88 1.47 6.61 -21.49
CA PHE A 88 0.32 7.49 -21.19
C PHE A 88 0.57 8.33 -19.95
N ILE A 89 1.24 7.79 -18.92
CA ILE A 89 1.59 8.51 -17.68
C ILE A 89 2.48 9.72 -18.00
N VAL A 90 3.49 9.54 -18.85
CA VAL A 90 4.45 10.59 -19.23
C VAL A 90 4.06 11.32 -20.52
N LYS A 91 2.80 11.18 -20.96
CA LYS A 91 2.32 11.83 -22.18
C LYS A 91 2.31 13.35 -22.03
N GLY A 92 2.89 14.03 -22.99
CA GLY A 92 2.99 15.50 -23.00
C GLY A 92 4.21 16.06 -22.27
N GLU A 93 4.96 15.20 -21.56
CA GLU A 93 6.16 15.62 -20.83
C GLU A 93 7.44 15.50 -21.67
N ASN A 94 8.45 16.33 -21.38
CA ASN A 94 9.72 16.30 -22.10
C ASN A 94 10.57 15.06 -21.71
N LYS A 95 10.59 14.06 -22.58
CA LYS A 95 11.30 12.79 -22.34
C LYS A 95 12.83 12.92 -22.38
N LYS A 96 13.36 14.01 -22.94
CA LYS A 96 14.81 14.25 -23.08
C LYS A 96 15.36 15.15 -21.95
N ASP A 97 14.51 15.65 -21.08
CA ASP A 97 14.96 16.45 -19.96
C ASP A 97 15.77 15.62 -18.98
N ARG A 98 16.97 16.11 -18.62
CA ARG A 98 17.87 15.39 -17.70
C ARG A 98 17.26 15.15 -16.33
N GLY A 99 16.47 16.12 -15.82
CA GLY A 99 15.78 15.98 -14.53
C GLY A 99 14.77 14.83 -14.56
N ASN A 100 14.01 14.70 -15.65
CA ASN A 100 13.05 13.64 -15.85
C ASN A 100 13.71 12.27 -15.94
N ILE A 101 14.80 12.16 -16.73
CA ILE A 101 15.58 10.91 -16.85
C ILE A 101 16.17 10.51 -15.50
N THR A 102 16.76 11.45 -14.77
CA THR A 102 17.31 11.20 -13.43
C THR A 102 16.23 10.73 -12.47
N SER A 103 15.06 11.37 -12.47
CA SER A 103 13.91 10.97 -11.63
C SER A 103 13.42 9.55 -11.95
N PHE A 104 13.35 9.18 -13.23
CA PHE A 104 13.02 7.83 -13.66
C PHE A 104 14.03 6.80 -13.12
N ILE A 105 15.33 7.08 -13.26
CA ILE A 105 16.39 6.19 -12.77
C ILE A 105 16.33 6.06 -11.25
N ILE A 106 16.09 7.15 -10.52
CA ILE A 106 15.94 7.10 -9.05
C ILE A 106 14.73 6.24 -8.65
N GLY A 107 13.58 6.44 -9.28
CA GLY A 107 12.39 5.62 -9.01
C GLY A 107 12.64 4.13 -9.30
N ALA A 108 13.27 3.82 -10.43
CA ALA A 108 13.66 2.46 -10.79
C ALA A 108 14.65 1.86 -9.79
N ALA A 109 15.68 2.60 -9.38
CA ALA A 109 16.70 2.14 -8.44
C ALA A 109 16.11 1.85 -7.05
N ILE A 110 15.27 2.74 -6.53
CA ILE A 110 14.58 2.54 -5.24
C ILE A 110 13.74 1.26 -5.31
N THR A 111 12.97 1.06 -6.37
CA THR A 111 12.14 -0.14 -6.51
C THR A 111 12.97 -1.41 -6.66
N LEU A 112 14.09 -1.37 -7.38
CA LEU A 112 15.03 -2.49 -7.46
C LEU A 112 15.57 -2.89 -6.10
N ILE A 113 15.90 -1.91 -5.25
CA ILE A 113 16.31 -2.17 -3.87
C ILE A 113 15.19 -2.89 -3.11
N PHE A 114 13.94 -2.44 -3.23
CA PHE A 114 12.81 -3.10 -2.59
C PHE A 114 12.58 -4.52 -3.14
N VAL A 115 12.69 -4.75 -4.44
CA VAL A 115 12.61 -6.10 -5.05
C VAL A 115 13.72 -7.01 -4.52
N PHE A 116 14.94 -6.50 -4.42
CA PHE A 116 16.07 -7.25 -3.86
C PHE A 116 15.85 -7.58 -2.38
N LEU A 117 15.37 -6.63 -1.59
CA LEU A 117 15.06 -6.85 -0.18
C LEU A 117 13.92 -7.85 0.00
N ASP A 118 12.88 -7.80 -0.83
CA ASP A 118 11.80 -8.79 -0.84
C ASP A 118 12.32 -10.18 -1.20
N TYR A 119 13.19 -10.27 -2.21
CA TYR A 119 13.83 -11.53 -2.57
C TYR A 119 14.65 -12.11 -1.42
N ARG A 120 15.39 -11.26 -0.69
CA ARG A 120 16.32 -11.68 0.37
C ARG A 120 15.63 -11.96 1.70
N PHE A 121 14.61 -11.21 2.07
CA PHE A 121 13.99 -11.22 3.40
C PHE A 121 12.50 -11.61 3.40
N GLY A 122 11.85 -11.63 2.26
CA GLY A 122 10.40 -11.88 2.16
C GLY A 122 9.98 -13.34 2.37
N SER A 123 10.92 -14.29 2.36
CA SER A 123 10.62 -15.73 2.49
C SER A 123 10.82 -16.31 3.90
N ASP A 124 11.57 -15.65 4.76
CA ASP A 124 12.05 -16.22 6.04
C ASP A 124 11.31 -15.69 7.27
N ALA A 125 10.21 -14.98 7.09
CA ALA A 125 9.44 -14.48 8.22
C ALA A 125 8.55 -15.60 8.78
N ASP A 126 9.13 -16.44 9.65
CA ASP A 126 8.36 -17.35 10.48
C ASP A 126 7.31 -16.59 11.31
N PRO A 127 6.10 -17.14 11.48
CA PRO A 127 5.10 -16.58 12.38
C PRO A 127 5.68 -16.49 13.79
N LYS A 128 6.25 -15.35 14.15
CA LYS A 128 6.78 -15.12 15.50
C LYS A 128 5.61 -15.18 16.48
N THR A 129 5.90 -15.68 17.68
CA THR A 129 4.95 -15.59 18.80
C THR A 129 4.55 -14.12 18.99
N LEU A 130 3.24 -13.88 19.10
CA LEU A 130 2.68 -12.54 19.34
C LEU A 130 3.37 -11.86 20.50
N VAL A 131 3.66 -10.57 20.36
CA VAL A 131 4.17 -9.75 21.44
C VAL A 131 3.12 -9.67 22.55
N GLN A 132 3.44 -10.23 23.71
CA GLN A 132 2.54 -10.29 24.86
C GLN A 132 2.56 -9.03 25.71
N VAL A 133 3.72 -8.34 25.78
CA VAL A 133 3.89 -7.14 26.59
C VAL A 133 3.90 -5.90 25.70
N ILE A 134 2.84 -5.12 25.81
CA ILE A 134 2.69 -3.87 25.07
C ILE A 134 3.29 -2.73 25.88
N THR A 135 4.51 -2.32 25.52
CA THR A 135 5.21 -1.18 26.12
C THR A 135 4.95 0.11 25.34
N VAL A 136 5.19 1.26 25.97
CA VAL A 136 5.08 2.57 25.28
C VAL A 136 6.05 2.66 24.08
N SER A 137 7.27 2.15 24.24
CA SER A 137 8.24 2.08 23.16
C SER A 137 7.73 1.24 21.97
N TYR A 138 7.07 0.12 22.25
CA TYR A 138 6.47 -0.72 21.22
C TYR A 138 5.29 -0.01 20.52
N CYS A 139 4.47 0.72 21.27
CA CYS A 139 3.41 1.56 20.68
C CYS A 139 3.97 2.62 19.72
N ILE A 140 5.05 3.31 20.10
CA ILE A 140 5.73 4.27 19.24
C ILE A 140 6.23 3.57 17.94
N LYS A 141 6.85 2.40 18.09
CA LYS A 141 7.28 1.59 16.93
C LYS A 141 6.10 1.25 16.01
N LEU A 142 4.99 0.75 16.57
CA LEU A 142 3.78 0.40 15.80
C LEU A 142 3.18 1.60 15.06
N PHE A 143 3.16 2.78 15.70
CA PHE A 143 2.71 4.01 15.06
C PHE A 143 3.52 4.32 13.80
N PHE A 144 4.86 4.30 13.90
CA PHE A 144 5.72 4.56 12.75
C PHE A 144 5.64 3.44 11.70
N CYS A 145 5.51 2.18 12.10
CA CYS A 145 5.28 1.07 11.18
C CYS A 145 3.98 1.26 10.38
N GLY A 146 2.90 1.66 11.04
CA GLY A 146 1.64 1.97 10.39
C GLY A 146 1.76 3.15 9.41
N ALA A 147 2.43 4.23 9.83
CA ALA A 147 2.63 5.41 9.01
C ALA A 147 3.47 5.11 7.75
N LEU A 148 4.57 4.39 7.90
CA LEU A 148 5.44 4.01 6.79
C LEU A 148 4.76 3.03 5.84
N ALA A 149 4.08 2.01 6.36
CA ALA A 149 3.38 1.01 5.54
C ALA A 149 2.25 1.65 4.72
N ALA A 150 1.43 2.50 5.34
CA ALA A 150 0.35 3.20 4.64
C ALA A 150 0.87 4.21 3.62
N GLY A 151 1.93 4.94 3.96
CA GLY A 151 2.62 5.83 3.02
C GLY A 151 3.17 5.08 1.81
N ALA A 152 3.80 3.93 2.03
CA ALA A 152 4.31 3.07 0.97
C ALA A 152 3.19 2.57 0.03
N MET A 153 2.01 2.25 0.57
CA MET A 153 0.87 1.77 -0.23
C MET A 153 0.32 2.81 -1.22
N ILE A 154 0.47 4.11 -0.94
CA ILE A 154 0.09 5.16 -1.88
C ILE A 154 1.08 5.22 -3.04
N ILE A 155 2.36 5.00 -2.80
CA ILE A 155 3.38 5.03 -3.85
C ILE A 155 3.18 3.82 -4.76
N PRO A 156 2.94 4.04 -6.07
CA PRO A 156 2.78 2.92 -7.01
C PRO A 156 3.97 1.97 -6.97
N GLY A 157 3.71 0.67 -7.02
CA GLY A 157 4.76 -0.35 -7.07
C GLY A 157 5.45 -0.69 -5.74
N ILE A 158 5.11 -0.02 -4.64
CA ILE A 158 5.62 -0.37 -3.32
C ILE A 158 4.51 -1.06 -2.50
N SER A 159 4.86 -2.17 -1.85
CA SER A 159 3.95 -2.93 -1.00
C SER A 159 4.12 -2.56 0.47
N GLY A 160 3.04 -2.08 1.11
CA GLY A 160 3.05 -1.79 2.54
C GLY A 160 3.19 -3.05 3.41
N SER A 161 2.66 -4.19 2.96
CA SER A 161 2.82 -5.47 3.66
C SER A 161 4.27 -5.95 3.66
N LEU A 162 4.99 -5.78 2.54
CA LEU A 162 6.41 -6.05 2.47
C LEU A 162 7.19 -5.19 3.47
N LEU A 163 6.86 -3.90 3.55
CA LEU A 163 7.52 -3.00 4.48
C LEU A 163 7.28 -3.42 5.93
N LEU A 164 6.05 -3.87 6.27
CA LEU A 164 5.76 -4.44 7.59
C LEU A 164 6.53 -5.73 7.86
N LEU A 165 6.71 -6.59 6.85
CA LEU A 165 7.55 -7.79 6.97
C LEU A 165 9.01 -7.42 7.29
N MET A 166 9.58 -6.46 6.57
CA MET A 166 10.94 -5.99 6.80
C MET A 166 11.12 -5.35 8.18
N LEU A 167 10.10 -4.66 8.70
CA LEU A 167 10.08 -4.09 10.04
C LEU A 167 9.80 -5.15 11.13
N GLY A 168 9.49 -6.39 10.75
CA GLY A 168 9.22 -7.51 11.64
C GLY A 168 7.85 -7.45 12.32
N GLU A 169 6.92 -6.60 11.82
CA GLU A 169 5.63 -6.38 12.48
C GLU A 169 4.42 -6.97 11.72
N TYR A 170 4.62 -7.50 10.52
CA TYR A 170 3.52 -8.03 9.71
C TYR A 170 2.69 -9.10 10.44
N TYR A 171 3.36 -10.11 11.02
CA TYR A 171 2.67 -11.19 11.72
C TYR A 171 2.09 -10.76 13.06
N ASN A 172 2.72 -9.79 13.76
CA ASN A 172 2.18 -9.21 14.97
C ASN A 172 0.85 -8.50 14.67
N ILE A 173 0.81 -7.65 13.63
CA ILE A 173 -0.42 -6.94 13.24
C ILE A 173 -1.49 -7.93 12.80
N LEU A 174 -1.15 -8.92 11.98
CA LEU A 174 -2.09 -9.96 11.53
C LEU A 174 -2.67 -10.73 12.72
N GLY A 175 -1.82 -11.09 13.68
CA GLY A 175 -2.22 -11.79 14.90
C GLY A 175 -3.09 -10.92 15.81
N PHE A 176 -2.79 -9.62 15.97
CA PHE A 176 -3.64 -8.70 16.72
C PHE A 176 -5.03 -8.56 16.08
N VAL A 177 -5.11 -8.46 14.75
CA VAL A 177 -6.37 -8.42 14.02
C VAL A 177 -7.16 -9.73 14.22
N SER A 178 -6.51 -10.89 14.12
CA SER A 178 -7.17 -12.19 14.37
C SER A 178 -7.73 -12.25 15.79
N LYS A 179 -6.90 -11.92 16.79
CA LYS A 179 -7.33 -11.90 18.20
C LYS A 179 -8.45 -10.91 18.48
N PHE A 180 -8.46 -9.78 17.81
CA PHE A 180 -9.57 -8.83 17.91
C PHE A 180 -10.90 -9.46 17.45
N PHE A 181 -10.93 -10.12 16.30
CA PHE A 181 -12.15 -10.77 15.80
C PHE A 181 -12.56 -11.96 16.67
N ASP A 182 -11.60 -12.81 17.08
CA ASP A 182 -11.86 -13.94 17.96
C ASP A 182 -12.43 -13.48 19.31
N GLY A 183 -11.82 -12.44 19.92
CA GLY A 183 -12.27 -11.89 21.19
C GLY A 183 -13.59 -11.12 21.09
N ALA A 184 -13.86 -10.45 19.96
CA ALA A 184 -15.11 -9.73 19.76
C ALA A 184 -16.34 -10.64 19.75
N VAL A 185 -16.20 -11.87 19.26
CA VAL A 185 -17.28 -12.90 19.30
C VAL A 185 -17.58 -13.32 20.75
N HIS A 186 -16.57 -13.28 21.62
CA HIS A 186 -16.66 -13.72 23.02
C HIS A 186 -16.70 -12.54 24.01
N ILE A 187 -17.06 -11.33 23.56
CA ILE A 187 -16.99 -10.10 24.38
C ILE A 187 -17.80 -10.19 25.67
N ALA A 188 -18.91 -10.94 25.67
CA ALA A 188 -19.78 -11.14 26.82
C ALA A 188 -19.16 -12.04 27.91
N SER A 189 -18.07 -12.78 27.63
CA SER A 189 -17.40 -13.67 28.59
C SER A 189 -16.32 -12.97 29.41
N TYR A 190 -15.94 -11.73 29.06
CA TYR A 190 -14.92 -10.99 29.79
C TYR A 190 -15.50 -10.31 31.05
N SER A 191 -14.76 -10.38 32.14
CA SER A 191 -15.20 -9.87 33.44
C SER A 191 -14.96 -8.38 33.62
N SER A 192 -14.07 -7.77 32.84
CA SER A 192 -13.71 -6.35 32.99
C SER A 192 -13.36 -5.67 31.69
N VAL A 193 -13.50 -4.34 31.61
CA VAL A 193 -13.08 -3.52 30.47
C VAL A 193 -11.58 -3.64 30.22
N THR A 194 -10.78 -3.75 31.27
CA THR A 194 -9.32 -3.91 31.15
C THR A 194 -8.97 -5.23 30.44
N GLU A 195 -9.68 -6.29 30.79
CA GLU A 195 -9.52 -7.61 30.17
C GLU A 195 -9.89 -7.57 28.67
N ILE A 196 -10.98 -6.88 28.31
CA ILE A 196 -11.37 -6.65 26.92
C ILE A 196 -10.26 -5.92 26.16
N ILE A 197 -9.74 -4.80 26.71
CA ILE A 197 -8.70 -4.01 26.06
C ILE A 197 -7.43 -4.83 25.81
N GLN A 198 -7.03 -5.67 26.75
CA GLN A 198 -5.83 -6.49 26.65
C GLN A 198 -6.01 -7.66 25.67
N ASN A 199 -7.07 -8.45 25.80
CA ASN A 199 -7.30 -9.66 25.01
C ASN A 199 -7.63 -9.34 23.56
N LEU A 200 -8.29 -8.21 23.29
CA LEU A 200 -8.58 -7.75 21.93
C LEU A 200 -7.44 -6.92 21.31
N TYR A 201 -6.34 -6.72 22.00
CA TYR A 201 -5.22 -5.91 21.52
C TYR A 201 -5.65 -4.52 21.02
N ILE A 202 -6.63 -3.89 21.71
CA ILE A 202 -7.21 -2.61 21.26
C ILE A 202 -6.16 -1.51 21.18
N ILE A 203 -5.26 -1.41 22.19
CA ILE A 203 -4.23 -0.37 22.22
C ILE A 203 -3.29 -0.47 21.01
N PRO A 204 -2.61 -1.62 20.75
CA PRO A 204 -1.70 -1.72 19.59
C PRO A 204 -2.41 -1.51 18.27
N LEU A 205 -3.64 -2.02 18.08
CA LEU A 205 -4.41 -1.80 16.85
C LEU A 205 -4.81 -0.33 16.67
N THR A 206 -5.21 0.36 17.73
CA THR A 206 -5.56 1.78 17.67
C THR A 206 -4.34 2.63 17.32
N VAL A 207 -3.21 2.39 17.97
CA VAL A 207 -1.96 3.12 17.73
C VAL A 207 -1.46 2.88 16.31
N PHE A 208 -1.46 1.63 15.84
CA PHE A 208 -1.12 1.30 14.46
C PHE A 208 -2.05 1.99 13.46
N SER A 209 -3.36 1.96 13.69
CA SER A 209 -4.37 2.60 12.83
C SER A 209 -4.21 4.11 12.77
N LEU A 210 -3.87 4.76 13.89
CA LEU A 210 -3.54 6.19 13.89
C LEU A 210 -2.31 6.48 13.06
N GLY A 211 -1.26 5.64 13.15
CA GLY A 211 -0.09 5.72 12.28
C GLY A 211 -0.48 5.59 10.80
N VAL A 212 -1.30 4.60 10.47
CA VAL A 212 -1.82 4.39 9.10
C VAL A 212 -2.52 5.64 8.58
N ILE A 213 -3.46 6.22 9.33
CA ILE A 213 -4.21 7.41 8.91
C ILE A 213 -3.27 8.60 8.67
N ILE A 214 -2.36 8.85 9.61
CA ILE A 214 -1.43 9.98 9.52
C ILE A 214 -0.45 9.78 8.35
N GLY A 215 0.14 8.61 8.22
CA GLY A 215 1.06 8.28 7.13
C GLY A 215 0.39 8.42 5.76
N LEU A 216 -0.85 7.93 5.64
CA LEU A 216 -1.66 8.03 4.44
C LEU A 216 -1.90 9.49 4.03
N VAL A 217 -2.33 10.33 4.96
CA VAL A 217 -2.59 11.75 4.71
C VAL A 217 -1.30 12.51 4.38
N VAL A 218 -0.22 12.29 5.14
CA VAL A 218 1.05 13.00 4.94
C VAL A 218 1.64 12.66 3.57
N ILE A 219 1.74 11.38 3.24
CA ILE A 219 2.34 10.97 1.95
C ILE A 219 1.44 11.35 0.77
N ALA A 220 0.12 11.20 0.89
CA ALA A 220 -0.81 11.67 -0.15
C ALA A 220 -0.68 13.17 -0.40
N LYS A 221 -0.55 13.97 0.67
CA LYS A 221 -0.34 15.41 0.55
C LYS A 221 0.98 15.76 -0.12
N LEU A 222 2.08 15.07 0.24
CA LEU A 222 3.38 15.27 -0.39
C LEU A 222 3.33 14.95 -1.88
N ILE A 223 2.72 13.82 -2.26
CA ILE A 223 2.56 13.43 -3.66
C ILE A 223 1.69 14.43 -4.41
N ASN A 224 0.56 14.84 -3.83
CA ASN A 224 -0.31 15.85 -4.45
C ASN A 224 0.41 17.18 -4.65
N MET A 225 1.22 17.62 -3.70
CA MET A 225 2.06 18.82 -3.84
C MET A 225 3.06 18.68 -4.99
N LEU A 226 3.70 17.53 -5.14
CA LEU A 226 4.64 17.27 -6.24
C LEU A 226 3.92 17.28 -7.58
N LEU A 227 2.79 16.61 -7.69
CA LEU A 227 1.98 16.52 -8.92
C LEU A 227 1.33 17.85 -9.31
N SER A 228 1.11 18.76 -8.37
CA SER A 228 0.54 20.09 -8.60
C SER A 228 1.60 21.17 -8.80
N SER A 229 2.89 20.85 -8.65
CA SER A 229 4.01 21.79 -8.72
C SER A 229 4.69 21.81 -10.09
N LYS A 230 5.68 22.71 -10.26
CA LYS A 230 6.59 22.71 -11.41
C LYS A 230 7.39 21.42 -11.58
N HIS A 231 7.42 20.55 -10.56
CA HIS A 231 8.13 19.27 -10.56
C HIS A 231 7.23 18.10 -10.98
N ARG A 232 6.01 18.37 -11.47
CA ARG A 232 5.06 17.35 -11.93
C ARG A 232 5.70 16.37 -12.90
N SER A 233 6.42 16.88 -13.91
CA SER A 233 7.08 16.05 -14.90
C SER A 233 8.05 15.06 -14.26
N ALA A 234 8.94 15.55 -13.39
CA ALA A 234 9.88 14.69 -12.66
C ALA A 234 9.17 13.65 -11.79
N ALA A 235 8.07 14.03 -11.12
CA ALA A 235 7.27 13.11 -10.31
C ALA A 235 6.62 12.00 -11.18
N LEU A 236 6.08 12.33 -12.34
CA LEU A 236 5.51 11.34 -13.27
C LEU A 236 6.57 10.38 -13.82
N PHE A 237 7.77 10.87 -14.13
CA PHE A 237 8.89 10.02 -14.54
C PHE A 237 9.40 9.13 -13.39
N PHE A 238 9.45 9.65 -12.17
CA PHE A 238 9.76 8.86 -10.98
C PHE A 238 8.77 7.71 -10.80
N ILE A 239 7.46 7.98 -10.87
CA ILE A 239 6.39 6.98 -10.81
C ILE A 239 6.52 5.97 -11.96
N ALA A 240 6.81 6.41 -13.17
CA ALA A 240 7.03 5.53 -14.32
C ALA A 240 8.21 4.57 -14.09
N GLY A 241 9.33 5.05 -13.51
CA GLY A 241 10.46 4.23 -13.13
C GLY A 241 10.10 3.15 -12.11
N ILE A 242 9.31 3.50 -11.09
CA ILE A 242 8.80 2.55 -10.10
C ILE A 242 7.94 1.48 -10.78
N ILE A 243 7.00 1.87 -11.63
CA ILE A 243 6.06 0.95 -12.30
C ILE A 243 6.80 -0.02 -13.22
N VAL A 244 7.81 0.43 -13.98
CA VAL A 244 8.62 -0.46 -14.84
C VAL A 244 9.26 -1.57 -14.03
N VAL A 245 9.88 -1.23 -12.91
CA VAL A 245 10.60 -2.22 -12.08
C VAL A 245 9.63 -3.07 -11.27
N SER A 246 8.47 -2.54 -10.86
CA SER A 246 7.46 -3.35 -10.14
C SER A 246 6.94 -4.52 -10.96
N VAL A 247 6.95 -4.43 -12.31
CA VAL A 247 6.64 -5.57 -13.18
C VAL A 247 7.67 -6.69 -13.02
N LEU A 248 8.95 -6.37 -12.80
CA LEU A 248 9.98 -7.40 -12.53
C LEU A 248 9.67 -8.17 -11.24
N GLN A 249 9.10 -7.50 -10.22
CA GLN A 249 8.73 -8.16 -8.96
C GLN A 249 7.69 -9.26 -9.17
N ILE A 250 6.75 -9.08 -10.12
CA ILE A 250 5.77 -10.12 -10.48
C ILE A 250 6.49 -11.39 -10.93
N TRP A 251 7.52 -11.25 -11.77
CA TRP A 251 8.29 -12.37 -12.30
C TRP A 251 9.24 -12.98 -11.26
N VAL A 252 9.91 -12.16 -10.47
CA VAL A 252 10.80 -12.63 -9.39
C VAL A 252 10.04 -13.52 -8.42
N ASN A 253 8.81 -13.14 -8.05
CA ASN A 253 7.98 -13.91 -7.13
C ASN A 253 7.44 -15.23 -7.69
N LEU A 254 7.52 -15.44 -9.01
CA LEU A 254 7.18 -16.74 -9.62
C LEU A 254 8.28 -17.80 -9.46
N TYR A 255 9.50 -17.38 -9.13
CA TYR A 255 10.68 -18.25 -9.03
C TYR A 255 11.19 -18.36 -7.58
N LYS A 256 10.44 -17.84 -6.62
CA LYS A 256 10.58 -18.09 -5.18
C LYS A 256 9.85 -19.38 -4.79
#